data_1b84d5aebdde44578762deba37e9fe0b
#
_entry.id   1b84d5aebdde44578762deba37e9fe0b
#
_cell.length_a   1.000
_cell.length_b   1.000
_cell.length_c   1.000
_cell.angle_alpha   90.00
_cell.angle_beta   90.00
_cell.angle_gamma   90.00
#
_symmetry.space_group_name_H-M   'P 1'
#
loop_
_entity.id
_entity.type
_entity.pdbx_description
1 polymer ?
#
loop_
_entity_poly.entity_id
_entity_poly.type
_entity_poly.pdbx_seq_one_letter_code
_entity_poly.pdbx_strand_id
1 'polypeptide(L)'
;ATHIGLFRYNKSNNTRKLYENIQNDPHSLSQNYLTNLAITDDKQLIAGTLRGANIYNPITDNFERLTHSSTSNSLLNSNFINCIRVDGQHIWFGTESGGINKLTPKRLVIHNYQHDKENPASLSDNPVNVIYEDKEGSLWVGTVEGGLNLKKQGTEQFIHYRWERGEISHNSVSSLVNDNQGRLWVGTWGGGINIMNPKAPNRPLQVIYTHPETG
;
A
#
# COMPACT_ATOMS: atom_id res chain seq x y z
N ALA A 1 10.77 7.15 -7.98
CA ALA A 1 10.09 6.30 -8.97
C ALA A 1 9.91 7.09 -10.27
N THR A 2 10.14 6.48 -11.39
CA THR A 2 10.00 7.10 -12.72
C THR A 2 9.31 6.11 -13.67
N HIS A 3 8.88 6.57 -14.83
CA HIS A 3 8.33 5.70 -15.88
C HIS A 3 9.42 4.93 -16.66
N ILE A 4 10.70 5.26 -16.45
CA ILE A 4 11.83 4.68 -17.18
C ILE A 4 12.69 3.78 -16.30
N GLY A 5 12.34 3.56 -15.03
CA GLY A 5 13.06 2.70 -14.11
C GLY A 5 13.38 3.36 -12.77
N LEU A 6 14.31 2.77 -12.04
CA LEU A 6 14.74 3.21 -10.71
C LEU A 6 16.10 3.88 -10.78
N PHE A 7 16.18 5.13 -10.37
CA PHE A 7 17.44 5.85 -10.21
C PHE A 7 18.00 5.73 -8.79
N ARG A 8 19.26 5.34 -8.69
CA ARG A 8 20.07 5.46 -7.48
C ARG A 8 21.07 6.59 -7.66
N TYR A 9 21.07 7.55 -6.73
CA TYR A 9 22.04 8.63 -6.67
C TYR A 9 22.94 8.47 -5.43
N ASN A 10 24.25 8.36 -5.63
CA ASN A 10 25.23 8.32 -4.56
C ASN A 10 25.77 9.74 -4.32
N LYS A 11 25.40 10.33 -3.17
CA LYS A 11 25.79 11.69 -2.79
C LYS A 11 27.29 11.83 -2.53
N SER A 12 27.98 10.77 -2.11
CA SER A 12 29.39 10.83 -1.71
C SER A 12 30.33 11.00 -2.91
N ASN A 13 29.99 10.40 -4.04
CA ASN A 13 30.82 10.42 -5.25
C ASN A 13 30.10 10.98 -6.48
N ASN A 14 28.90 11.54 -6.30
CA ASN A 14 28.07 12.15 -7.35
C ASN A 14 27.76 11.20 -8.53
N THR A 15 27.71 9.87 -8.29
CA THR A 15 27.40 8.90 -9.33
C THR A 15 25.92 8.60 -9.39
N ARG A 16 25.44 8.27 -10.60
CA ARG A 16 24.06 7.88 -10.87
C ARG A 16 24.06 6.51 -11.51
N LYS A 17 23.11 5.67 -11.09
CA LYS A 17 22.84 4.38 -11.74
C LYS A 17 21.33 4.28 -12.00
N LEU A 18 20.99 3.88 -13.22
CA LEU A 18 19.64 3.53 -13.62
C LEU A 18 19.51 2.01 -13.61
N TYR A 19 18.44 1.51 -13.01
CA TYR A 19 18.01 0.13 -13.08
C TYR A 19 16.73 0.07 -13.92
N GLU A 20 16.71 -0.86 -14.87
CA GLU A 20 15.60 -1.02 -15.81
C GLU A 20 15.18 -2.48 -15.89
N ASN A 21 14.01 -2.71 -16.47
CA ASN A 21 13.62 -4.04 -16.92
C ASN A 21 14.48 -4.44 -18.14
N ILE A 22 15.20 -5.55 -18.02
CA ILE A 22 15.95 -6.13 -19.12
C ILE A 22 15.23 -7.41 -19.54
N GLN A 23 14.91 -7.51 -20.82
CA GLN A 23 14.20 -8.65 -21.38
C GLN A 23 15.03 -9.95 -21.14
N ASN A 24 14.35 -10.99 -20.64
CA ASN A 24 14.95 -12.30 -20.33
C ASN A 24 15.98 -12.29 -19.17
N ASP A 25 16.13 -11.16 -18.45
CA ASP A 25 16.91 -11.14 -17.21
C ASP A 25 15.97 -11.17 -15.99
N PRO A 26 15.87 -12.31 -15.26
CA PRO A 26 15.00 -12.44 -14.09
C PRO A 26 15.49 -11.60 -12.89
N HIS A 27 16.70 -11.10 -12.92
CA HIS A 27 17.32 -10.31 -11.87
C HIS A 27 17.31 -8.80 -12.14
N SER A 28 16.75 -8.36 -13.24
CA SER A 28 16.44 -6.96 -13.51
C SER A 28 15.09 -6.55 -12.90
N LEU A 29 14.69 -5.28 -12.97
CA LEU A 29 13.34 -4.86 -12.55
C LEU A 29 12.26 -5.64 -13.31
N SER A 30 11.15 -5.96 -12.65
CA SER A 30 10.01 -6.64 -13.28
C SER A 30 9.32 -5.77 -14.34
N GLN A 31 9.40 -4.43 -14.17
CA GLN A 31 8.93 -3.41 -15.11
C GLN A 31 9.54 -2.05 -14.79
N ASN A 32 9.59 -1.14 -15.78
CA ASN A 32 10.15 0.20 -15.61
C ASN A 32 9.19 1.19 -14.90
N TYR A 33 7.89 0.95 -14.95
CA TYR A 33 6.92 1.79 -14.27
C TYR A 33 6.86 1.42 -12.78
N LEU A 34 7.47 2.25 -11.94
CA LEU A 34 7.44 2.08 -10.49
C LEU A 34 6.26 2.85 -9.89
N THR A 35 5.49 2.16 -9.08
CA THR A 35 4.34 2.71 -8.37
C THR A 35 4.69 3.18 -6.97
N ASN A 36 5.55 2.45 -6.27
CA ASN A 36 5.90 2.73 -4.88
C ASN A 36 7.31 2.26 -4.54
N LEU A 37 7.90 2.86 -3.50
CA LEU A 37 9.18 2.45 -2.91
C LEU A 37 9.03 2.36 -1.39
N ALA A 38 9.62 1.34 -0.80
CA ALA A 38 9.73 1.20 0.65
C ALA A 38 11.13 0.73 1.06
N ILE A 39 11.52 1.03 2.28
CA ILE A 39 12.79 0.58 2.87
C ILE A 39 12.46 -0.09 4.20
N THR A 40 12.97 -1.31 4.39
CA THR A 40 12.83 -2.05 5.65
C THR A 40 13.80 -1.51 6.71
N ASP A 41 13.62 -1.91 7.98
CA ASP A 41 14.50 -1.47 9.07
C ASP A 41 15.95 -1.94 8.88
N ASP A 42 16.15 -3.10 8.27
CA ASP A 42 17.46 -3.64 7.86
C ASP A 42 17.99 -3.05 6.56
N LYS A 43 17.38 -1.93 6.07
CA LYS A 43 17.80 -1.16 4.90
C LYS A 43 17.62 -1.86 3.56
N GLN A 44 16.80 -2.89 3.48
CA GLN A 44 16.46 -3.50 2.21
C GLN A 44 15.47 -2.62 1.45
N LEU A 45 15.77 -2.30 0.20
CA LEU A 45 14.90 -1.53 -0.69
C LEU A 45 13.92 -2.47 -1.40
N ILE A 46 12.64 -2.07 -1.40
CA ILE A 46 11.56 -2.74 -2.10
C ILE A 46 10.93 -1.77 -3.08
N ALA A 47 10.76 -2.21 -4.32
CA ALA A 47 10.15 -1.43 -5.39
C ALA A 47 8.90 -2.14 -5.94
N GLY A 48 7.76 -1.47 -5.86
CA GLY A 48 6.50 -1.90 -6.47
C GLY A 48 6.42 -1.45 -7.92
N THR A 49 5.87 -2.31 -8.76
CA THR A 49 5.62 -2.05 -10.18
C THR A 49 4.26 -2.57 -10.60
N LEU A 50 3.87 -2.36 -11.87
CA LEU A 50 2.67 -2.96 -12.46
C LEU A 50 2.83 -4.47 -12.75
N ARG A 51 4.03 -5.05 -12.51
CA ARG A 51 4.35 -6.47 -12.76
C ARG A 51 5.02 -7.15 -11.58
N GLY A 52 4.64 -6.79 -10.36
CA GLY A 52 5.13 -7.38 -9.13
C GLY A 52 5.97 -6.42 -8.29
N ALA A 53 6.47 -6.94 -7.17
CA ALA A 53 7.42 -6.26 -6.31
C ALA A 53 8.85 -6.76 -6.58
N ASN A 54 9.82 -5.90 -6.33
CA ASN A 54 11.24 -6.16 -6.57
C ASN A 54 12.01 -5.87 -5.29
N ILE A 55 12.73 -6.84 -4.78
CA ILE A 55 13.58 -6.71 -3.60
C ILE A 55 15.02 -6.52 -4.08
N TYR A 56 15.61 -5.38 -3.74
CA TYR A 56 16.98 -5.07 -4.15
C TYR A 56 18.01 -5.84 -3.32
N ASN A 57 18.93 -6.52 -3.98
CA ASN A 57 20.08 -7.16 -3.37
C ASN A 57 21.34 -6.28 -3.53
N PRO A 58 21.86 -5.68 -2.44
CA PRO A 58 23.01 -4.79 -2.52
C PRO A 58 24.34 -5.51 -2.79
N ILE A 59 24.43 -6.83 -2.55
CA ILE A 59 25.65 -7.61 -2.77
C ILE A 59 25.85 -7.90 -4.25
N THR A 60 24.78 -8.32 -4.93
CA THR A 60 24.81 -8.65 -6.36
C THR A 60 24.37 -7.47 -7.23
N ASP A 61 23.92 -6.36 -6.60
CA ASP A 61 23.46 -5.13 -7.25
C ASP A 61 22.36 -5.37 -8.30
N ASN A 62 21.41 -6.26 -7.96
CA ASN A 62 20.29 -6.68 -8.80
C ASN A 62 19.00 -6.85 -7.97
N PHE A 63 17.96 -7.47 -8.53
CA PHE A 63 16.66 -7.62 -7.89
C PHE A 63 16.19 -9.09 -7.85
N GLU A 64 15.53 -9.44 -6.76
CA GLU A 64 14.66 -10.60 -6.65
C GLU A 64 13.22 -10.17 -6.88
N ARG A 65 12.49 -10.88 -7.74
CA ARG A 65 11.10 -10.54 -8.08
C ARG A 65 10.11 -11.35 -7.27
N LEU A 66 9.14 -10.66 -6.67
CA LEU A 66 7.93 -11.26 -6.10
C LEU A 66 6.79 -11.03 -7.09
N THR A 67 6.28 -12.11 -7.69
CA THR A 67 5.24 -12.03 -8.71
C THR A 67 4.10 -13.01 -8.43
N HIS A 68 2.93 -12.69 -8.97
CA HIS A 68 1.83 -13.64 -9.10
C HIS A 68 2.04 -14.51 -10.33
N SER A 69 1.87 -15.83 -10.18
CA SER A 69 1.86 -16.79 -11.27
C SER A 69 0.71 -17.78 -11.08
N SER A 70 -0.02 -18.06 -12.12
CA SER A 70 -1.11 -19.04 -12.09
C SER A 70 -0.64 -20.50 -12.01
N THR A 71 0.65 -20.77 -12.16
CA THR A 71 1.19 -22.14 -12.32
C THR A 71 2.07 -22.63 -11.17
N SER A 72 2.34 -21.80 -10.16
CA SER A 72 3.23 -22.16 -9.04
C SER A 72 2.74 -21.54 -7.72
N ASN A 73 3.38 -21.88 -6.61
CA ASN A 73 3.17 -21.26 -5.30
C ASN A 73 3.42 -19.74 -5.39
N SER A 74 2.44 -19.04 -5.89
CA SER A 74 2.47 -17.59 -6.09
C SER A 74 2.58 -16.90 -4.75
N LEU A 75 3.59 -16.05 -4.59
CA LEU A 75 3.78 -15.26 -3.38
C LEU A 75 2.79 -14.08 -3.31
N LEU A 76 2.36 -13.56 -4.45
CA LEU A 76 1.37 -12.48 -4.53
C LEU A 76 0.07 -12.98 -5.18
N ASN A 77 -1.04 -12.34 -4.86
CA ASN A 77 -2.33 -12.63 -5.48
C ASN A 77 -2.67 -11.67 -6.65
N SER A 78 -1.85 -10.65 -6.88
CA SER A 78 -1.89 -9.77 -8.05
C SER A 78 -0.52 -9.17 -8.29
N ASN A 79 -0.19 -8.92 -9.57
CA ASN A 79 1.09 -8.31 -9.95
C ASN A 79 1.08 -6.77 -9.90
N PHE A 80 -0.07 -6.14 -9.96
CA PHE A 80 -0.15 -4.70 -9.96
C PHE A 80 -0.09 -4.17 -8.51
N ILE A 81 1.09 -3.69 -8.10
CA ILE A 81 1.32 -3.14 -6.76
C ILE A 81 1.00 -1.65 -6.77
N ASN A 82 -0.01 -1.23 -6.02
CA ASN A 82 -0.39 0.17 -5.84
C ASN A 82 0.38 0.83 -4.71
N CYS A 83 0.54 0.15 -3.59
CA CYS A 83 1.24 0.68 -2.42
C CYS A 83 2.00 -0.40 -1.67
N ILE A 84 3.04 0.04 -0.93
CA ILE A 84 3.86 -0.81 -0.05
C ILE A 84 3.95 -0.14 1.32
N ARG A 85 3.72 -0.89 2.38
CA ARG A 85 3.97 -0.45 3.76
C ARG A 85 4.87 -1.45 4.47
N VAL A 86 5.83 -0.96 5.24
CA VAL A 86 6.71 -1.75 6.12
C VAL A 86 6.41 -1.38 7.57
N ASP A 87 6.25 -2.38 8.43
CA ASP A 87 5.95 -2.23 9.86
C ASP A 87 7.02 -2.88 10.77
N GLY A 88 8.26 -2.93 10.32
CA GLY A 88 9.39 -3.52 11.04
C GLY A 88 9.46 -5.05 10.98
N GLN A 89 8.34 -5.77 10.97
CA GLN A 89 8.30 -7.24 10.89
C GLN A 89 7.66 -7.77 9.61
N HIS A 90 6.81 -6.98 8.99
CA HIS A 90 6.02 -7.36 7.83
C HIS A 90 6.16 -6.34 6.72
N ILE A 91 5.93 -6.82 5.51
CA ILE A 91 5.79 -5.99 4.32
C ILE A 91 4.38 -6.20 3.79
N TRP A 92 3.64 -5.11 3.67
CA TRP A 92 2.29 -5.10 3.16
C TRP A 92 2.28 -4.57 1.73
N PHE A 93 1.64 -5.30 0.84
CA PHE A 93 1.44 -4.88 -0.55
C PHE A 93 -0.06 -4.70 -0.79
N GLY A 94 -0.48 -3.47 -1.09
CA GLY A 94 -1.81 -3.18 -1.61
C GLY A 94 -1.78 -3.31 -3.13
N THR A 95 -2.75 -4.03 -3.68
CA THR A 95 -2.79 -4.37 -5.11
C THR A 95 -4.06 -3.88 -5.78
N GLU A 96 -4.06 -3.81 -7.11
CA GLU A 96 -5.20 -3.34 -7.91
C GLU A 96 -6.39 -4.30 -7.89
N SER A 97 -6.16 -5.60 -7.83
CA SER A 97 -7.25 -6.58 -7.95
C SER A 97 -7.23 -7.70 -6.92
N GLY A 98 -6.15 -7.84 -6.17
CA GLY A 98 -5.93 -8.94 -5.25
C GLY A 98 -6.04 -8.55 -3.77
N GLY A 99 -6.52 -7.34 -3.44
CA GLY A 99 -6.58 -6.86 -2.06
C GLY A 99 -5.19 -6.64 -1.47
N ILE A 100 -4.93 -7.19 -0.28
CA ILE A 100 -3.70 -7.00 0.48
C ILE A 100 -2.92 -8.31 0.60
N ASN A 101 -1.61 -8.23 0.43
CA ASN A 101 -0.67 -9.31 0.72
C ASN A 101 0.23 -8.90 1.87
N LYS A 102 0.27 -9.69 2.93
CA LYS A 102 1.16 -9.53 4.07
C LYS A 102 2.30 -10.52 3.97
N LEU A 103 3.51 -10.06 3.70
CA LEU A 103 4.72 -10.87 3.70
C LEU A 103 5.42 -10.80 5.05
N THR A 104 5.74 -11.96 5.63
CA THR A 104 6.63 -12.09 6.80
C THR A 104 7.99 -12.59 6.32
N PRO A 105 9.00 -11.72 6.14
CA PRO A 105 10.25 -12.07 5.45
C PRO A 105 11.01 -13.25 6.11
N LYS A 106 11.08 -13.26 7.45
CA LYS A 106 11.80 -14.30 8.20
C LYS A 106 11.23 -15.71 8.05
N ARG A 107 9.98 -15.85 7.63
CA ARG A 107 9.26 -17.11 7.47
C ARG A 107 8.85 -17.40 6.03
N LEU A 108 8.99 -16.42 5.13
CA LEU A 108 8.48 -16.44 3.75
C LEU A 108 6.99 -16.86 3.67
N VAL A 109 6.22 -16.42 4.68
CA VAL A 109 4.77 -16.68 4.72
C VAL A 109 4.06 -15.45 4.22
N ILE A 110 3.13 -15.65 3.29
CA ILE A 110 2.24 -14.61 2.81
C ILE A 110 0.81 -14.93 3.25
N HIS A 111 0.15 -13.93 3.85
CA HIS A 111 -1.27 -13.92 4.11
C HIS A 111 -1.94 -12.95 3.14
N ASN A 112 -3.04 -13.40 2.54
CA ASN A 112 -3.82 -12.62 1.58
C ASN A 112 -5.16 -12.22 2.21
N TYR A 113 -5.51 -10.94 2.10
CA TYR A 113 -6.81 -10.40 2.51
C TYR A 113 -7.49 -9.85 1.27
N GLN A 114 -8.65 -10.38 0.94
CA GLN A 114 -9.44 -10.02 -0.22
C GLN A 114 -10.87 -9.68 0.15
N HIS A 115 -11.55 -8.96 -0.74
CA HIS A 115 -12.99 -8.80 -0.67
C HIS A 115 -13.68 -10.14 -0.92
N ASP A 116 -14.59 -10.50 -0.03
CA ASP A 116 -15.47 -11.65 -0.13
C ASP A 116 -16.91 -11.19 0.12
N LYS A 117 -17.77 -11.34 -0.89
CA LYS A 117 -19.17 -10.91 -0.83
C LYS A 117 -19.98 -11.65 0.24
N GLU A 118 -19.60 -12.88 0.57
CA GLU A 118 -20.24 -13.71 1.58
C GLU A 118 -19.75 -13.42 3.00
N ASN A 119 -18.62 -12.69 3.13
CA ASN A 119 -18.05 -12.34 4.41
C ASN A 119 -18.03 -10.81 4.61
N PRO A 120 -19.01 -10.23 5.34
CA PRO A 120 -19.08 -8.79 5.57
C PRO A 120 -17.93 -8.23 6.42
N ALA A 121 -17.12 -9.08 7.03
CA ALA A 121 -15.93 -8.68 7.77
C ALA A 121 -14.62 -8.86 6.96
N SER A 122 -14.72 -9.23 5.69
CA SER A 122 -13.58 -9.20 4.75
C SER A 122 -13.21 -7.77 4.36
N LEU A 123 -12.20 -7.58 3.54
CA LEU A 123 -11.87 -6.27 2.95
C LEU A 123 -13.07 -5.74 2.14
N SER A 124 -13.34 -4.44 2.20
CA SER A 124 -14.53 -3.84 1.56
C SER A 124 -14.49 -3.84 0.03
N ASP A 125 -13.28 -3.85 -0.55
CA ASP A 125 -13.02 -3.84 -1.99
C ASP A 125 -11.58 -4.29 -2.26
N ASN A 126 -11.29 -4.85 -3.43
CA ASN A 126 -9.94 -5.36 -3.76
C ASN A 126 -8.95 -4.32 -4.26
N PRO A 127 -9.31 -3.28 -5.04
CA PRO A 127 -8.38 -2.23 -5.39
C PRO A 127 -7.97 -1.42 -4.16
N VAL A 128 -6.73 -1.62 -3.70
CA VAL A 128 -6.16 -0.96 -2.52
C VAL A 128 -5.23 0.18 -2.95
N ASN A 129 -5.54 1.41 -2.54
CA ASN A 129 -4.74 2.60 -2.84
C ASN A 129 -3.68 2.88 -1.79
N VAL A 130 -4.00 2.68 -0.52
CA VAL A 130 -3.12 3.06 0.60
C VAL A 130 -3.28 2.13 1.78
N ILE A 131 -2.16 1.86 2.45
CA ILE A 131 -2.09 1.10 3.69
C ILE A 131 -1.33 1.94 4.72
N TYR A 132 -1.87 2.03 5.93
CA TYR A 132 -1.26 2.73 7.05
C TYR A 132 -1.43 1.90 8.33
N GLU A 133 -0.36 1.70 9.08
CA GLU A 133 -0.40 1.11 10.40
C GLU A 133 -0.25 2.20 11.45
N ASP A 134 -1.14 2.22 12.42
CA ASP A 134 -1.10 3.15 13.54
C ASP A 134 -0.17 2.67 14.67
N LYS A 135 0.02 3.52 15.68
CA LYS A 135 0.92 3.23 16.81
C LYS A 135 0.43 2.08 17.70
N GLU A 136 -0.83 1.76 17.64
CA GLU A 136 -1.47 0.65 18.33
C GLU A 136 -1.36 -0.67 17.52
N GLY A 137 -0.74 -0.65 16.34
CA GLY A 137 -0.58 -1.80 15.44
C GLY A 137 -1.86 -2.20 14.70
N SER A 138 -2.84 -1.29 14.63
CA SER A 138 -4.04 -1.48 13.81
C SER A 138 -3.77 -1.03 12.38
N LEU A 139 -4.30 -1.77 11.41
CA LEU A 139 -4.11 -1.52 10.00
C LEU A 139 -5.30 -0.76 9.42
N TRP A 140 -5.02 0.40 8.85
CA TRP A 140 -5.96 1.22 8.11
C TRP A 140 -5.72 1.05 6.62
N VAL A 141 -6.77 0.78 5.86
CA VAL A 141 -6.70 0.48 4.43
C VAL A 141 -7.70 1.33 3.67
N GLY A 142 -7.19 2.12 2.75
CA GLY A 142 -8.00 2.88 1.81
C GLY A 142 -8.16 2.12 0.48
N THR A 143 -9.41 1.96 0.04
CA THR A 143 -9.77 1.30 -1.21
C THR A 143 -10.30 2.30 -2.23
N VAL A 144 -10.45 1.86 -3.49
CA VAL A 144 -10.92 2.73 -4.59
C VAL A 144 -12.38 3.09 -4.43
N GLU A 145 -13.26 2.11 -4.07
CA GLU A 145 -14.70 2.33 -3.96
C GLU A 145 -15.31 1.79 -2.66
N GLY A 146 -14.55 1.03 -1.89
CA GLY A 146 -15.02 0.38 -0.66
C GLY A 146 -14.95 1.24 0.60
N GLY A 147 -14.38 2.43 0.52
CA GLY A 147 -14.18 3.32 1.67
C GLY A 147 -12.90 3.05 2.45
N LEU A 148 -12.93 3.38 3.73
CA LEU A 148 -11.84 3.16 4.68
C LEU A 148 -12.11 1.88 5.48
N ASN A 149 -11.10 1.06 5.63
CA ASN A 149 -11.15 -0.19 6.38
C ASN A 149 -10.21 -0.14 7.58
N LEU A 150 -10.63 -0.68 8.70
CA LEU A 150 -9.82 -0.84 9.90
C LEU A 150 -9.74 -2.31 10.29
N LYS A 151 -8.54 -2.88 10.32
CA LYS A 151 -8.23 -4.17 10.94
C LYS A 151 -7.52 -3.91 12.26
N LYS A 152 -8.19 -4.16 13.39
CA LYS A 152 -7.58 -3.98 14.71
C LYS A 152 -6.46 -4.98 14.93
N GLN A 153 -5.45 -4.58 15.70
CA GLN A 153 -4.38 -5.49 16.12
C GLN A 153 -4.97 -6.76 16.76
N GLY A 154 -4.44 -7.93 16.36
CA GLY A 154 -4.88 -9.23 16.89
C GLY A 154 -6.19 -9.76 16.31
N THR A 155 -6.83 -9.06 15.38
CA THR A 155 -8.03 -9.55 14.68
C THR A 155 -7.75 -9.84 13.21
N GLU A 156 -8.58 -10.67 12.58
CA GLU A 156 -8.55 -10.93 11.14
C GLU A 156 -9.73 -10.28 10.40
N GLN A 157 -10.56 -9.53 11.12
CA GLN A 157 -11.76 -8.89 10.62
C GLN A 157 -11.53 -7.41 10.31
N PHE A 158 -12.18 -6.93 9.25
CA PHE A 158 -12.21 -5.54 8.86
C PHE A 158 -13.51 -4.85 9.28
N ILE A 159 -13.39 -3.65 9.82
CA ILE A 159 -14.49 -2.72 10.08
C ILE A 159 -14.47 -1.69 8.94
N HIS A 160 -15.63 -1.42 8.33
CA HIS A 160 -15.73 -0.53 7.18
C HIS A 160 -16.33 0.81 7.55
N TYR A 161 -15.73 1.91 7.08
CA TYR A 161 -16.23 3.28 7.17
C TYR A 161 -16.57 3.77 5.77
N ARG A 162 -17.82 4.18 5.56
CA ARG A 162 -18.37 4.48 4.25
C ARG A 162 -19.09 5.83 4.21
N TRP A 163 -19.09 6.45 3.03
CA TRP A 163 -19.79 7.71 2.77
C TRP A 163 -21.30 7.59 3.00
N GLU A 164 -21.93 6.51 2.58
CA GLU A 164 -23.36 6.28 2.71
C GLU A 164 -23.86 6.29 4.16
N ARG A 165 -22.94 6.06 5.12
CA ARG A 165 -23.22 6.10 6.56
C ARG A 165 -22.82 7.43 7.21
N GLY A 166 -22.29 8.39 6.43
CA GLY A 166 -21.76 9.65 6.96
C GLY A 166 -20.46 9.49 7.77
N GLU A 167 -19.75 8.39 7.61
CA GLU A 167 -18.55 8.04 8.36
C GLU A 167 -17.28 8.62 7.73
N ILE A 168 -17.29 8.86 6.42
CA ILE A 168 -16.28 9.55 5.62
C ILE A 168 -16.94 10.34 4.51
N SER A 169 -16.19 11.27 3.89
CA SER A 169 -16.73 12.17 2.86
C SER A 169 -16.82 11.58 1.45
N HIS A 170 -16.10 10.47 1.17
CA HIS A 170 -16.10 9.76 -0.11
C HIS A 170 -15.48 8.38 0.02
N ASN A 171 -15.97 7.38 -0.74
CA ASN A 171 -15.49 6.00 -0.65
C ASN A 171 -14.12 5.77 -1.31
N SER A 172 -13.68 6.62 -2.22
CA SER A 172 -12.36 6.49 -2.82
C SER A 172 -11.30 7.14 -1.92
N VAL A 173 -10.67 6.33 -1.07
CA VAL A 173 -9.62 6.78 -0.15
C VAL A 173 -8.27 6.70 -0.83
N SER A 174 -7.53 7.81 -0.88
CA SER A 174 -6.26 7.93 -1.62
C SER A 174 -5.01 8.05 -0.75
N SER A 175 -5.16 8.56 0.48
CA SER A 175 -4.03 8.79 1.38
C SER A 175 -4.42 8.73 2.85
N LEU A 176 -3.47 8.29 3.68
CA LEU A 176 -3.63 8.16 5.13
C LEU A 176 -2.36 8.65 5.83
N VAL A 177 -2.51 9.45 6.88
CA VAL A 177 -1.40 9.90 7.72
C VAL A 177 -1.91 10.26 9.11
N ASN A 178 -1.13 9.99 10.16
CA ASN A 178 -1.39 10.53 11.49
C ASN A 178 -0.64 11.83 11.73
N ASP A 179 -1.29 12.75 12.42
CA ASP A 179 -0.62 13.95 12.93
C ASP A 179 -0.02 13.74 14.33
N ASN A 180 0.66 14.77 14.83
CA ASN A 180 1.29 14.76 16.15
C ASN A 180 0.29 14.71 17.31
N GLN A 181 -0.99 14.94 17.05
CA GLN A 181 -2.08 14.83 18.04
C GLN A 181 -2.73 13.43 18.02
N GLY A 182 -2.23 12.53 17.17
CA GLY A 182 -2.76 11.17 17.04
C GLY A 182 -4.05 11.09 16.25
N ARG A 183 -4.43 12.14 15.50
CA ARG A 183 -5.60 12.12 14.61
C ARG A 183 -5.22 11.51 13.27
N LEU A 184 -6.12 10.73 12.69
CA LEU A 184 -5.97 10.15 11.36
C LEU A 184 -6.54 11.12 10.30
N TRP A 185 -5.71 11.52 9.37
CA TRP A 185 -6.08 12.31 8.21
C TRP A 185 -6.30 11.38 7.02
N VAL A 186 -7.48 11.44 6.45
CA VAL A 186 -7.95 10.56 5.39
C VAL A 186 -8.24 11.40 4.16
N GLY A 187 -7.35 11.36 3.18
CA GLY A 187 -7.55 12.01 1.89
C GLY A 187 -8.39 11.15 0.96
N THR A 188 -9.29 11.79 0.22
CA THR A 188 -10.21 11.10 -0.69
C THR A 188 -10.19 11.72 -2.09
N TRP A 189 -10.60 10.95 -3.09
CA TRP A 189 -10.81 11.46 -4.45
C TRP A 189 -12.19 12.11 -4.55
N GLY A 190 -12.21 13.44 -4.49
CA GLY A 190 -13.43 14.24 -4.67
C GLY A 190 -14.17 14.63 -3.38
N GLY A 191 -13.94 13.97 -2.24
CA GLY A 191 -14.56 14.30 -0.94
C GLY A 191 -13.71 15.17 -0.01
N GLY A 192 -12.53 15.62 -0.46
CA GLY A 192 -11.60 16.38 0.38
C GLY A 192 -10.86 15.53 1.40
N ILE A 193 -10.59 16.09 2.56
CA ILE A 193 -9.82 15.45 3.65
C ILE A 193 -10.71 15.30 4.88
N ASN A 194 -10.77 14.09 5.42
CA ASN A 194 -11.41 13.81 6.71
C ASN A 194 -10.36 13.77 7.81
N ILE A 195 -10.64 14.42 8.94
CA ILE A 195 -9.84 14.31 10.16
C ILE A 195 -10.63 13.45 11.14
N MET A 196 -10.08 12.31 11.52
CA MET A 196 -10.75 11.31 12.36
C MET A 196 -10.00 11.08 13.66
N ASN A 197 -10.74 10.69 14.71
CA ASN A 197 -10.14 10.13 15.92
C ASN A 197 -10.03 8.60 15.75
N PRO A 198 -8.82 8.01 15.65
CA PRO A 198 -8.67 6.55 15.46
C PRO A 198 -9.30 5.72 16.59
N LYS A 199 -9.43 6.28 17.80
CA LYS A 199 -10.03 5.61 18.95
C LYS A 199 -11.56 5.62 18.95
N ALA A 200 -12.17 6.53 18.18
CA ALA A 200 -13.62 6.66 18.01
C ALA A 200 -13.95 7.08 16.57
N PRO A 201 -13.69 6.23 15.58
CA PRO A 201 -13.72 6.61 14.15
C PRO A 201 -15.12 6.60 13.52
N ASN A 202 -16.18 6.67 14.33
CA ASN A 202 -17.58 6.54 13.84
C ASN A 202 -18.00 7.65 12.87
N ARG A 203 -17.33 8.80 12.90
CA ARG A 203 -17.48 9.90 11.95
C ARG A 203 -16.28 10.83 12.04
N PRO A 204 -15.99 11.63 11.00
CA PRO A 204 -14.90 12.58 11.05
C PRO A 204 -15.15 13.67 12.11
N LEU A 205 -14.08 14.11 12.77
CA LEU A 205 -14.09 15.30 13.62
C LEU A 205 -14.31 16.55 12.78
N GLN A 206 -13.76 16.55 11.56
CA GLN A 206 -13.81 17.63 10.60
C GLN A 206 -13.62 17.08 9.19
N VAL A 207 -14.29 17.69 8.21
CA VAL A 207 -14.05 17.47 6.78
C VAL A 207 -13.59 18.79 6.17
N ILE A 208 -12.46 18.77 5.49
CA ILE A 208 -11.90 19.89 4.75
C ILE A 208 -12.15 19.64 3.26
N TYR A 209 -13.00 20.46 2.68
CA TYR A 209 -13.29 20.44 1.23
C TYR A 209 -12.40 21.46 0.51
N THR A 210 -11.99 21.17 -0.73
CA THR A 210 -11.56 22.20 -1.65
C THR A 210 -12.81 23.02 -2.01
N HIS A 211 -12.84 24.31 -1.65
CA HIS A 211 -13.85 25.18 -2.25
C HIS A 211 -13.57 25.24 -3.76
N PRO A 212 -14.61 25.02 -4.61
CA PRO A 212 -14.49 25.46 -6.00
C PRO A 212 -14.14 26.97 -5.91
N GLU A 213 -13.04 27.35 -6.54
CA GLU A 213 -12.72 28.76 -6.69
C GLU A 213 -13.96 29.43 -7.27
N THR A 214 -14.53 30.37 -6.53
CA THR A 214 -15.49 31.32 -7.08
C THR A 214 -14.67 32.20 -8.02
N GLY A 215 -14.53 31.73 -9.26
CA GLY A 215 -14.00 32.50 -10.36
C GLY A 215 -15.01 33.51 -10.85
#